data_19da53652692c499ce4130e14f312d52
#
_entry.id   19da53652692c499ce4130e14f312d52
#
_cell.length_a   1.000
_cell.length_b   1.000
_cell.length_c   1.000
_cell.angle_alpha   90.00
_cell.angle_beta   90.00
_cell.angle_gamma   90.00
#
_symmetry.space_group_name_H-M   'P 1'
#
loop_
_entity.id
_entity.type
_entity.pdbx_description
1 polymer ?
#
loop_
_entity_poly.entity_id
_entity_poly.type
_entity_poly.pdbx_seq_one_letter_code
_entity_poly.pdbx_strand_id
1 'polypeptide(L)'
;MSQSQGFDVAWRTIDGLKVRYATGGKSQEKVVLFSPWPESIFAFAPVWDGLTKQFEVLAIDLPGFGRSEARDDLFAPKKMGDFIVKAIDAFGLTSVHAVGLDVGSPSVLFAALMRPKLFRSLIVGAGATVYPLDVDGALKWMIEAEPLPPLNAVEVIGGFLSSIRGYAVPPFVRDDYLASYEGDRLTRSAALVRAYPKDLAALAPRLASIEVPVAIVVGRNDPYGLARDAALLRERLPHARLDVLEAGHCVWEERAPEFQSIVTQWVSGGFNLYASRRDHVSDEDRE
;
A
#
# COMPACT_ATOMS: atom_id res chain seq x y z
N MET A 1 -20.59 -2.76 21.47
CA MET A 1 -19.57 -1.85 20.93
C MET A 1 -18.33 -2.69 20.71
N SER A 2 -18.06 -3.10 19.49
CA SER A 2 -16.87 -3.88 19.13
C SER A 2 -15.65 -2.99 19.35
N GLN A 3 -14.77 -3.38 20.29
CA GLN A 3 -13.49 -2.69 20.49
C GLN A 3 -12.65 -2.90 19.24
N SER A 4 -12.30 -1.80 18.57
CA SER A 4 -11.43 -1.74 17.38
C SER A 4 -9.96 -2.05 17.71
N GLN A 5 -9.68 -3.05 18.54
CA GLN A 5 -8.34 -3.56 18.91
C GLN A 5 -7.21 -2.51 18.79
N GLY A 6 -7.30 -1.38 19.53
CA GLY A 6 -6.25 -0.37 19.55
C GLY A 6 -6.24 0.65 18.40
N PHE A 7 -7.11 0.52 17.39
CA PHE A 7 -7.27 1.53 16.34
C PHE A 7 -8.08 2.72 16.86
N ASP A 8 -7.50 3.91 16.87
CA ASP A 8 -8.20 5.17 17.04
C ASP A 8 -8.72 5.64 15.68
N VAL A 9 -9.94 5.19 15.32
CA VAL A 9 -10.53 5.43 14.00
C VAL A 9 -11.23 6.79 13.97
N ALA A 10 -10.89 7.61 13.00
CA ALA A 10 -11.45 8.93 12.79
C ALA A 10 -11.65 9.26 11.31
N TRP A 11 -12.15 10.45 11.03
CA TRP A 11 -12.47 10.94 9.70
C TRP A 11 -11.89 12.33 9.50
N ARG A 12 -11.39 12.57 8.29
CA ARG A 12 -10.87 13.88 7.87
C ARG A 12 -11.31 14.20 6.46
N THR A 13 -11.65 15.45 6.20
CA THR A 13 -11.86 15.90 4.81
C THR A 13 -10.51 16.19 4.17
N ILE A 14 -10.19 15.48 3.07
CA ILE A 14 -8.96 15.63 2.31
C ILE A 14 -9.35 15.75 0.83
N ASP A 15 -8.92 16.82 0.18
CA ASP A 15 -9.24 17.08 -1.24
C ASP A 15 -10.76 17.02 -1.53
N GLY A 16 -11.58 17.46 -0.56
CA GLY A 16 -13.05 17.47 -0.63
C GLY A 16 -13.72 16.12 -0.32
N LEU A 17 -12.97 15.06 -0.05
CA LEU A 17 -13.48 13.73 0.29
C LEU A 17 -13.42 13.47 1.79
N LYS A 18 -14.43 12.80 2.33
CA LYS A 18 -14.44 12.28 3.70
C LYS A 18 -13.63 10.98 3.72
N VAL A 19 -12.45 11.05 4.32
CA VAL A 19 -11.44 9.97 4.35
C VAL A 19 -11.38 9.36 5.74
N ARG A 20 -11.50 8.03 5.83
CA ARG A 20 -11.31 7.29 7.07
C ARG A 20 -9.82 7.04 7.30
N TYR A 21 -9.40 7.21 8.55
CA TYR A 21 -8.05 6.92 8.98
C TYR A 21 -8.05 6.38 10.41
N ALA A 22 -6.93 5.81 10.82
CA ALA A 22 -6.66 5.45 12.20
C ALA A 22 -5.25 5.91 12.58
N THR A 23 -5.08 6.27 13.86
CA THR A 23 -3.78 6.65 14.41
C THR A 23 -3.44 5.78 15.61
N GLY A 24 -2.14 5.64 15.88
CA GLY A 24 -1.65 4.94 17.07
C GLY A 24 -0.17 5.20 17.29
N GLY A 25 0.26 4.99 18.54
CA GLY A 25 1.65 5.19 18.93
C GLY A 25 2.06 6.66 19.06
N LYS A 26 3.30 6.87 19.53
CA LYS A 26 3.98 8.18 19.59
C LYS A 26 5.47 7.93 19.39
N SER A 27 6.04 8.53 18.36
CA SER A 27 7.45 8.37 18.00
C SER A 27 7.92 9.53 17.11
N GLN A 28 9.22 9.70 17.00
CA GLN A 28 9.83 10.57 15.98
C GLN A 28 9.64 9.97 14.58
N GLU A 29 9.68 8.65 14.46
CA GLU A 29 9.49 7.94 13.20
C GLU A 29 7.99 7.81 12.88
N LYS A 30 7.61 8.31 11.71
CA LYS A 30 6.23 8.35 11.21
C LYS A 30 6.04 7.30 10.13
N VAL A 31 5.14 6.37 10.35
CA VAL A 31 4.77 5.32 9.39
C VAL A 31 3.36 5.57 8.89
N VAL A 32 3.20 5.72 7.58
CA VAL A 32 1.90 5.88 6.94
C VAL A 32 1.57 4.62 6.17
N LEU A 33 0.46 3.96 6.53
CA LEU A 33 -0.04 2.74 5.92
C LEU A 33 -1.24 3.07 5.03
N PHE A 34 -1.23 2.63 3.78
CA PHE A 34 -2.35 2.81 2.86
C PHE A 34 -3.08 1.48 2.67
N SER A 35 -4.41 1.50 2.82
CA SER A 35 -5.22 0.29 2.74
C SER A 35 -5.07 -0.43 1.40
N PRO A 36 -4.88 -1.76 1.42
CA PRO A 36 -4.94 -2.58 0.21
C PRO A 36 -6.38 -2.76 -0.27
N TRP A 37 -6.59 -3.35 -1.44
CA TRP A 37 -7.89 -3.61 -2.05
C TRP A 37 -8.11 -5.14 -2.23
N PRO A 38 -9.29 -5.69 -1.95
CA PRO A 38 -10.55 -5.06 -1.48
C PRO A 38 -10.70 -5.06 0.05
N GLU A 39 -9.72 -4.58 0.74
CA GLU A 39 -9.65 -4.53 2.20
C GLU A 39 -9.94 -3.10 2.74
N SER A 40 -9.47 -2.83 3.94
CA SER A 40 -9.50 -1.53 4.59
C SER A 40 -8.28 -1.34 5.49
N ILE A 41 -8.24 -0.23 6.27
CA ILE A 41 -7.19 -0.02 7.29
C ILE A 41 -7.05 -1.21 8.26
N PHE A 42 -8.09 -2.03 8.43
CA PHE A 42 -8.04 -3.19 9.31
C PHE A 42 -7.25 -4.38 8.75
N ALA A 43 -6.79 -4.33 7.51
CA ALA A 43 -5.79 -5.25 6.98
C ALA A 43 -4.50 -5.27 7.83
N PHE A 44 -4.22 -4.15 8.49
CA PHE A 44 -3.06 -4.01 9.36
C PHE A 44 -3.31 -4.42 10.82
N ALA A 45 -4.49 -4.97 11.14
CA ALA A 45 -4.81 -5.41 12.51
C ALA A 45 -3.78 -6.38 13.11
N PRO A 46 -3.27 -7.37 12.37
CA PRO A 46 -2.29 -8.31 12.93
C PRO A 46 -0.95 -7.69 13.34
N VAL A 47 -0.59 -6.54 12.74
CA VAL A 47 0.70 -5.85 12.96
C VAL A 47 0.56 -4.54 13.73
N TRP A 48 -0.68 -4.08 13.97
CA TRP A 48 -0.97 -2.76 14.51
C TRP A 48 -0.30 -2.49 15.86
N ASP A 49 -0.54 -3.38 16.82
CA ASP A 49 0.01 -3.24 18.19
C ASP A 49 1.53 -3.25 18.20
N GLY A 50 2.14 -4.07 17.35
CA GLY A 50 3.59 -4.16 17.26
C GLY A 50 4.22 -2.91 16.66
N LEU A 51 3.60 -2.33 15.63
CA LEU A 51 4.08 -1.11 14.98
C LEU A 51 3.84 0.12 15.87
N THR A 52 2.66 0.25 16.49
CA THR A 52 2.31 1.41 17.32
C THR A 52 3.08 1.48 18.65
N LYS A 53 3.64 0.37 19.12
CA LYS A 53 4.59 0.36 20.24
C LYS A 53 5.92 1.04 19.92
N GLN A 54 6.29 1.14 18.65
CA GLN A 54 7.61 1.61 18.23
C GLN A 54 7.54 2.91 17.42
N PHE A 55 6.46 3.10 16.66
CA PHE A 55 6.32 4.20 15.70
C PHE A 55 5.03 4.98 15.96
N GLU A 56 4.98 6.21 15.45
CA GLU A 56 3.72 6.90 15.25
C GLU A 56 3.14 6.44 13.91
N VAL A 57 2.01 5.76 13.97
CA VAL A 57 1.38 5.12 12.83
C VAL A 57 0.11 5.85 12.43
N LEU A 58 -0.03 6.12 11.14
CA LEU A 58 -1.22 6.64 10.49
C LEU A 58 -1.65 5.65 9.41
N ALA A 59 -2.79 5.00 9.56
CA ALA A 59 -3.38 4.16 8.51
C ALA A 59 -4.52 4.92 7.82
N ILE A 60 -4.57 4.88 6.48
CA ILE A 60 -5.55 5.63 5.67
C ILE A 60 -6.27 4.67 4.73
N ASP A 61 -7.59 4.68 4.75
CA ASP A 61 -8.37 4.14 3.63
C ASP A 61 -8.23 5.09 2.43
N LEU A 62 -7.66 4.60 1.35
CA LEU A 62 -7.56 5.38 0.12
C LEU A 62 -8.96 5.69 -0.46
N PRO A 63 -9.14 6.76 -1.26
CA PRO A 63 -10.41 7.09 -1.89
C PRO A 63 -11.03 5.91 -2.64
N GLY A 64 -12.27 5.57 -2.25
CA GLY A 64 -13.00 4.44 -2.84
C GLY A 64 -12.66 3.06 -2.25
N PHE A 65 -11.64 2.98 -1.39
CA PHE A 65 -11.30 1.76 -0.65
C PHE A 65 -11.71 1.91 0.82
N GLY A 66 -11.89 0.76 1.49
CA GLY A 66 -12.42 0.78 2.83
C GLY A 66 -13.69 1.62 2.90
N ARG A 67 -13.80 2.46 3.93
CA ARG A 67 -14.96 3.34 4.12
C ARG A 67 -14.77 4.78 3.67
N SER A 68 -13.66 5.11 3.03
CA SER A 68 -13.44 6.45 2.48
C SER A 68 -14.36 6.73 1.29
N GLU A 69 -14.77 7.99 1.13
CA GLU A 69 -15.54 8.40 -0.04
C GLU A 69 -14.78 8.12 -1.33
N ALA A 70 -15.54 7.84 -2.41
CA ALA A 70 -15.01 7.55 -3.72
C ALA A 70 -15.12 8.77 -4.65
N ARG A 71 -14.12 8.93 -5.50
CA ARG A 71 -14.15 9.85 -6.64
C ARG A 71 -13.49 9.16 -7.82
N ASP A 72 -14.24 8.99 -8.91
CA ASP A 72 -13.86 8.11 -10.01
C ASP A 72 -12.57 8.51 -10.73
N ASP A 73 -12.26 9.81 -10.77
CA ASP A 73 -11.00 10.31 -11.35
C ASP A 73 -9.75 9.91 -10.57
N LEU A 74 -9.90 9.39 -9.34
CA LEU A 74 -8.79 8.88 -8.53
C LEU A 74 -8.52 7.38 -8.75
N PHE A 75 -9.38 6.66 -9.46
CA PHE A 75 -9.16 5.23 -9.74
C PHE A 75 -8.12 5.00 -10.86
N ALA A 76 -6.90 5.49 -10.59
CA ALA A 76 -5.71 5.23 -11.40
C ALA A 76 -4.47 5.41 -10.51
N PRO A 77 -3.43 4.58 -10.61
CA PRO A 77 -2.26 4.63 -9.73
C PRO A 77 -1.61 6.01 -9.65
N LYS A 78 -1.46 6.69 -10.79
CA LYS A 78 -0.88 8.04 -10.83
C LYS A 78 -1.74 9.07 -10.09
N LYS A 79 -3.06 9.03 -10.27
CA LYS A 79 -4.00 9.94 -9.60
C LYS A 79 -4.11 9.63 -8.11
N MET A 80 -4.05 8.36 -7.74
CA MET A 80 -3.99 7.95 -6.35
C MET A 80 -2.68 8.41 -5.70
N GLY A 81 -1.56 8.41 -6.43
CA GLY A 81 -0.29 8.98 -5.98
C GLY A 81 -0.39 10.49 -5.70
N ASP A 82 -1.07 11.26 -6.58
CA ASP A 82 -1.38 12.69 -6.32
C ASP A 82 -2.16 12.86 -5.01
N PHE A 83 -3.15 11.99 -4.77
CA PHE A 83 -3.95 12.03 -3.54
C PHE A 83 -3.13 11.65 -2.30
N ILE A 84 -2.25 10.65 -2.38
CA ILE A 84 -1.35 10.25 -1.28
C ILE A 84 -0.52 11.45 -0.79
N VAL A 85 0.06 12.23 -1.71
CA VAL A 85 0.80 13.45 -1.36
C VAL A 85 -0.09 14.44 -0.61
N LYS A 86 -1.30 14.71 -1.11
CA LYS A 86 -2.26 15.61 -0.45
C LYS A 86 -2.69 15.07 0.94
N ALA A 87 -2.85 13.75 1.06
CA ALA A 87 -3.21 13.13 2.32
C ALA A 87 -2.11 13.32 3.37
N ILE A 88 -0.86 13.06 3.03
CA ILE A 88 0.28 13.25 3.95
C ILE A 88 0.38 14.74 4.36
N ASP A 89 0.26 15.67 3.41
CA ASP A 89 0.26 17.12 3.67
C ASP A 89 -0.91 17.53 4.60
N ALA A 90 -2.11 16.95 4.42
CA ALA A 90 -3.27 17.25 5.25
C ALA A 90 -3.09 16.84 6.72
N PHE A 91 -2.21 15.87 7.00
CA PHE A 91 -1.82 15.51 8.37
C PHE A 91 -0.61 16.30 8.89
N GLY A 92 -0.08 17.25 8.11
CA GLY A 92 1.08 18.07 8.50
C GLY A 92 2.38 17.28 8.55
N LEU A 93 2.45 16.14 7.87
CA LEU A 93 3.64 15.28 7.85
C LEU A 93 4.56 15.72 6.72
N THR A 94 5.87 15.77 7.00
CA THR A 94 6.88 16.27 6.06
C THR A 94 7.96 15.28 5.70
N SER A 95 8.06 14.19 6.46
CA SER A 95 9.08 13.14 6.27
C SER A 95 8.55 11.84 6.85
N VAL A 96 8.15 10.90 5.99
CA VAL A 96 7.45 9.68 6.42
C VAL A 96 8.08 8.42 5.81
N HIS A 97 7.86 7.29 6.48
CA HIS A 97 7.99 5.97 5.89
C HIS A 97 6.60 5.55 5.38
N ALA A 98 6.46 5.38 4.08
CA ALA A 98 5.18 5.03 3.48
C ALA A 98 5.11 3.53 3.15
N VAL A 99 4.03 2.89 3.58
CA VAL A 99 3.72 1.49 3.27
C VAL A 99 2.53 1.48 2.33
N GLY A 100 2.78 1.12 1.09
CA GLY A 100 1.76 0.94 0.06
C GLY A 100 1.84 -0.47 -0.48
N LEU A 101 0.92 -1.32 -0.05
CA LEU A 101 0.81 -2.71 -0.50
C LEU A 101 -0.31 -2.83 -1.54
N ASP A 102 -0.30 -3.91 -2.34
CA ASP A 102 -1.29 -4.17 -3.36
C ASP A 102 -1.49 -2.95 -4.28
N VAL A 103 -2.69 -2.42 -4.44
CA VAL A 103 -2.99 -1.21 -5.24
C VAL A 103 -2.24 0.05 -4.75
N GLY A 104 -1.82 0.06 -3.49
CA GLY A 104 -0.99 1.10 -2.92
C GLY A 104 0.43 1.13 -3.48
N SER A 105 0.97 -0.01 -3.94
CA SER A 105 2.35 -0.12 -4.42
C SER A 105 2.66 0.82 -5.59
N PRO A 106 2.00 0.75 -6.73
CA PRO A 106 2.26 1.68 -7.82
C PRO A 106 1.91 3.13 -7.44
N SER A 107 0.92 3.32 -6.56
CA SER A 107 0.47 4.64 -6.15
C SER A 107 1.52 5.39 -5.32
N VAL A 108 2.18 4.72 -4.35
CA VAL A 108 3.26 5.35 -3.56
C VAL A 108 4.52 5.56 -4.40
N LEU A 109 4.80 4.71 -5.40
CA LEU A 109 5.90 4.94 -6.34
C LEU A 109 5.67 6.23 -7.16
N PHE A 110 4.45 6.47 -7.65
CA PHE A 110 4.11 7.74 -8.29
C PHE A 110 4.23 8.92 -7.32
N ALA A 111 3.75 8.79 -6.07
CA ALA A 111 3.87 9.84 -5.06
C ALA A 111 5.34 10.20 -4.79
N ALA A 112 6.23 9.20 -4.69
CA ALA A 112 7.66 9.40 -4.50
C ALA A 112 8.33 10.12 -5.69
N LEU A 113 7.91 9.83 -6.92
CA LEU A 113 8.37 10.55 -8.11
C LEU A 113 7.95 12.03 -8.14
N MET A 114 6.80 12.36 -7.55
CA MET A 114 6.29 13.74 -7.50
C MET A 114 6.91 14.55 -6.36
N ARG A 115 7.04 13.95 -5.20
CA ARG A 115 7.50 14.61 -3.97
C ARG A 115 8.52 13.74 -3.22
N PRO A 116 9.71 13.45 -3.79
CA PRO A 116 10.67 12.52 -3.18
C PRO A 116 11.08 12.90 -1.75
N LYS A 117 11.20 14.20 -1.45
CA LYS A 117 11.56 14.71 -0.11
C LYS A 117 10.49 14.46 0.97
N LEU A 118 9.28 14.08 0.59
CA LEU A 118 8.21 13.73 1.52
C LEU A 118 8.44 12.35 2.16
N PHE A 119 9.24 11.50 1.52
CA PHE A 119 9.45 10.12 1.92
C PHE A 119 10.88 9.88 2.39
N ARG A 120 11.03 9.32 3.58
CA ARG A 120 12.31 8.78 4.07
C ARG A 120 12.61 7.43 3.44
N SER A 121 11.57 6.61 3.32
CA SER A 121 11.63 5.33 2.62
C SER A 121 10.24 4.85 2.23
N LEU A 122 10.18 3.86 1.35
CA LEU A 122 8.96 3.17 0.96
C LEU A 122 9.05 1.69 1.35
N ILE A 123 7.88 1.10 1.63
CA ILE A 123 7.66 -0.34 1.67
C ILE A 123 6.52 -0.62 0.69
N VAL A 124 6.78 -1.39 -0.35
CA VAL A 124 5.82 -1.76 -1.40
C VAL A 124 5.79 -3.27 -1.58
N GLY A 125 4.80 -3.79 -2.27
CA GLY A 125 4.76 -5.22 -2.60
C GLY A 125 3.34 -5.72 -2.82
N ALA A 126 3.22 -6.96 -3.26
CA ALA A 126 1.95 -7.58 -3.58
C ALA A 126 1.06 -6.73 -4.53
N GLY A 127 1.66 -5.92 -5.39
CA GLY A 127 0.98 -5.07 -6.36
C GLY A 127 1.75 -5.05 -7.68
N ALA A 128 1.05 -4.92 -8.81
CA ALA A 128 1.70 -4.77 -10.10
C ALA A 128 2.36 -3.39 -10.21
N THR A 129 3.63 -3.36 -10.59
CA THR A 129 4.46 -2.15 -10.59
C THR A 129 5.31 -1.99 -11.84
N VAL A 130 5.46 -3.06 -12.62
CA VAL A 130 6.30 -3.05 -13.83
C VAL A 130 5.47 -3.15 -15.11
N TYR A 131 6.09 -2.78 -16.23
CA TYR A 131 5.52 -2.91 -17.56
C TYR A 131 6.58 -3.47 -18.51
N PRO A 132 6.23 -4.38 -19.47
CA PRO A 132 4.89 -4.94 -19.72
C PRO A 132 4.32 -5.69 -18.52
N LEU A 133 2.98 -5.69 -18.41
CA LEU A 133 2.28 -6.43 -17.36
C LEU A 133 2.42 -7.94 -17.58
N ASP A 134 2.82 -8.64 -16.53
CA ASP A 134 2.84 -10.11 -16.46
C ASP A 134 2.14 -10.57 -15.18
N VAL A 135 0.81 -10.58 -15.23
CA VAL A 135 -0.06 -10.88 -14.11
C VAL A 135 -0.99 -12.04 -14.42
N ASP A 136 -1.46 -12.74 -13.38
CA ASP A 136 -2.24 -13.95 -13.49
C ASP A 136 -3.62 -13.84 -12.82
N GLY A 137 -4.42 -14.89 -12.94
CA GLY A 137 -5.64 -15.12 -12.16
C GLY A 137 -6.70 -14.02 -12.31
N ALA A 138 -7.34 -13.71 -11.19
CA ALA A 138 -8.41 -12.72 -11.15
C ALA A 138 -7.95 -11.31 -11.51
N LEU A 139 -6.70 -10.94 -11.19
CA LEU A 139 -6.14 -9.64 -11.55
C LEU A 139 -6.07 -9.47 -13.07
N LYS A 140 -5.53 -10.46 -13.77
CA LYS A 140 -5.50 -10.47 -15.25
C LYS A 140 -6.89 -10.35 -15.83
N TRP A 141 -7.81 -11.17 -15.34
CA TRP A 141 -9.21 -11.14 -15.80
C TRP A 141 -9.85 -9.75 -15.60
N MET A 142 -9.68 -9.12 -14.43
CA MET A 142 -10.24 -7.79 -14.17
C MET A 142 -9.68 -6.70 -15.09
N ILE A 143 -8.41 -6.83 -15.46
CA ILE A 143 -7.76 -5.88 -16.38
C ILE A 143 -8.27 -6.07 -17.81
N GLU A 144 -8.45 -7.31 -18.26
CA GLU A 144 -8.74 -7.66 -19.66
C GLU A 144 -10.24 -7.75 -19.99
N ALA A 145 -11.12 -7.94 -18.97
CA ALA A 145 -12.56 -8.08 -19.20
C ALA A 145 -13.19 -6.84 -19.86
N GLU A 146 -13.91 -7.02 -20.98
CA GLU A 146 -14.52 -5.92 -21.71
C GLU A 146 -15.94 -6.31 -22.19
N PRO A 147 -17.01 -5.75 -21.57
CA PRO A 147 -17.00 -4.93 -20.35
C PRO A 147 -16.69 -5.75 -19.09
N LEU A 148 -16.20 -5.07 -18.03
CA LEU A 148 -16.15 -5.71 -16.71
C LEU A 148 -17.58 -5.88 -16.19
N PRO A 149 -18.01 -7.11 -15.89
CA PRO A 149 -19.35 -7.33 -15.31
C PRO A 149 -19.42 -6.76 -13.88
N PRO A 150 -20.63 -6.46 -13.38
CA PRO A 150 -20.78 -6.10 -11.96
C PRO A 150 -20.20 -7.17 -11.04
N LEU A 151 -19.36 -6.75 -10.10
CA LEU A 151 -18.73 -7.63 -9.12
C LEU A 151 -19.64 -7.79 -7.90
N ASN A 152 -19.92 -9.04 -7.51
CA ASN A 152 -20.61 -9.33 -6.28
C ASN A 152 -19.64 -9.23 -5.09
N ALA A 153 -19.82 -8.22 -4.24
CA ALA A 153 -18.90 -7.97 -3.12
C ALA A 153 -18.85 -9.16 -2.13
N VAL A 154 -19.96 -9.83 -1.86
CA VAL A 154 -20.00 -10.98 -0.93
C VAL A 154 -19.18 -12.15 -1.50
N GLU A 155 -19.32 -12.44 -2.79
CA GLU A 155 -18.59 -13.52 -3.44
C GLU A 155 -17.10 -13.20 -3.57
N VAL A 156 -16.75 -12.00 -4.03
CA VAL A 156 -15.35 -11.61 -4.26
C VAL A 156 -14.61 -11.51 -2.92
N ILE A 157 -15.19 -10.81 -1.93
CA ILE A 157 -14.56 -10.67 -0.60
C ILE A 157 -14.54 -12.01 0.13
N GLY A 158 -15.61 -12.82 0.02
CA GLY A 158 -15.65 -14.17 0.60
C GLY A 158 -14.57 -15.09 0.01
N GLY A 159 -14.41 -15.07 -1.31
CA GLY A 159 -13.33 -15.80 -2.00
C GLY A 159 -11.94 -15.31 -1.61
N PHE A 160 -11.74 -14.00 -1.55
CA PHE A 160 -10.50 -13.37 -1.11
C PHE A 160 -10.14 -13.80 0.32
N LEU A 161 -11.05 -13.63 1.28
CA LEU A 161 -10.85 -14.02 2.68
C LEU A 161 -10.52 -15.52 2.83
N SER A 162 -11.14 -16.37 2.01
CA SER A 162 -10.89 -17.81 2.00
C SER A 162 -9.50 -18.17 1.42
N SER A 163 -8.87 -17.27 0.71
CA SER A 163 -7.53 -17.47 0.14
C SER A 163 -6.40 -17.16 1.13
N ILE A 164 -6.67 -16.37 2.18
CA ILE A 164 -5.72 -16.00 3.23
C ILE A 164 -5.36 -17.25 4.05
N ARG A 165 -4.08 -17.57 4.12
CA ARG A 165 -3.61 -18.78 4.81
C ARG A 165 -2.88 -18.44 6.10
N GLY A 166 -3.13 -19.26 7.14
CA GLY A 166 -2.43 -19.11 8.42
C GLY A 166 -2.91 -17.94 9.29
N TYR A 167 -3.91 -17.19 8.84
CA TYR A 167 -4.55 -16.13 9.62
C TYR A 167 -6.07 -16.24 9.52
N ALA A 168 -6.73 -16.24 10.68
CA ALA A 168 -8.18 -16.20 10.77
C ALA A 168 -8.64 -14.75 10.89
N VAL A 169 -9.15 -14.18 9.81
CA VAL A 169 -9.64 -12.80 9.80
C VAL A 169 -10.78 -12.62 10.82
N PRO A 170 -10.65 -11.71 11.80
CA PRO A 170 -11.67 -11.53 12.82
C PRO A 170 -13.01 -11.09 12.23
N PRO A 171 -14.15 -11.49 12.85
CA PRO A 171 -15.47 -11.14 12.33
C PRO A 171 -15.68 -9.65 12.09
N PHE A 172 -15.18 -8.77 12.97
CA PHE A 172 -15.33 -7.33 12.81
C PHE A 172 -14.57 -6.78 11.61
N VAL A 173 -13.43 -7.39 11.23
CA VAL A 173 -12.65 -7.02 10.03
C VAL A 173 -13.40 -7.45 8.77
N ARG A 174 -13.86 -8.71 8.75
CA ARG A 174 -14.69 -9.23 7.65
C ARG A 174 -15.92 -8.37 7.42
N ASP A 175 -16.64 -8.02 8.50
CA ASP A 175 -17.86 -7.24 8.43
C ASP A 175 -17.56 -5.79 7.95
N ASP A 176 -16.40 -5.25 8.31
CA ASP A 176 -15.94 -3.95 7.80
C ASP A 176 -15.62 -4.02 6.29
N TYR A 177 -14.93 -5.07 5.82
CA TYR A 177 -14.64 -5.25 4.39
C TYR A 177 -15.93 -5.34 3.59
N LEU A 178 -16.89 -6.19 4.00
CA LEU A 178 -18.18 -6.31 3.33
C LEU A 178 -18.93 -4.98 3.26
N ALA A 179 -19.03 -4.27 4.38
CA ALA A 179 -19.69 -2.97 4.44
C ALA A 179 -18.94 -1.83 3.71
N SER A 180 -17.64 -2.01 3.45
CA SER A 180 -16.84 -1.06 2.66
C SER A 180 -17.19 -1.10 1.17
N TYR A 181 -17.70 -2.23 0.68
CA TYR A 181 -17.94 -2.43 -0.73
C TYR A 181 -19.42 -2.73 -1.06
N GLU A 182 -20.34 -2.23 -0.24
CA GLU A 182 -21.79 -2.29 -0.52
C GLU A 182 -22.14 -1.57 -1.84
N GLY A 183 -23.19 -2.07 -2.51
CA GLY A 183 -23.68 -1.54 -3.77
C GLY A 183 -22.69 -1.77 -4.91
N ASP A 184 -22.37 -0.73 -5.67
CA ASP A 184 -21.47 -0.78 -6.82
C ASP A 184 -20.00 -0.43 -6.50
N ARG A 185 -19.68 -0.18 -5.24
CA ARG A 185 -18.36 0.31 -4.83
C ARG A 185 -17.22 -0.60 -5.24
N LEU A 186 -17.40 -1.93 -5.12
CA LEU A 186 -16.38 -2.90 -5.53
C LEU A 186 -16.12 -2.82 -7.04
N THR A 187 -17.17 -2.82 -7.84
CA THR A 187 -17.06 -2.73 -9.31
C THR A 187 -16.41 -1.42 -9.74
N ARG A 188 -16.80 -0.29 -9.14
CA ARG A 188 -16.23 1.02 -9.45
C ARG A 188 -14.75 1.08 -9.08
N SER A 189 -14.38 0.59 -7.90
CA SER A 189 -12.99 0.62 -7.42
C SER A 189 -12.04 -0.26 -8.24
N ALA A 190 -12.55 -1.32 -8.91
CA ALA A 190 -11.77 -2.14 -9.84
C ALA A 190 -11.22 -1.33 -11.04
N ALA A 191 -11.77 -0.13 -11.31
CA ALA A 191 -11.22 0.77 -12.33
C ALA A 191 -9.75 1.13 -12.08
N LEU A 192 -9.26 1.06 -10.82
CA LEU A 192 -7.85 1.32 -10.51
C LEU A 192 -6.92 0.29 -11.17
N VAL A 193 -7.21 -1.01 -11.02
CA VAL A 193 -6.39 -2.07 -11.65
C VAL A 193 -6.55 -2.07 -13.17
N ARG A 194 -7.69 -1.66 -13.69
CA ARG A 194 -7.91 -1.49 -15.14
C ARG A 194 -7.10 -0.34 -15.74
N ALA A 195 -6.66 0.61 -14.92
CA ALA A 195 -5.75 1.69 -15.35
C ALA A 195 -4.27 1.26 -15.43
N TYR A 196 -3.91 0.06 -14.92
CA TYR A 196 -2.53 -0.43 -14.90
C TYR A 196 -1.84 -0.42 -16.27
N PRO A 197 -2.43 -0.92 -17.37
CA PRO A 197 -1.74 -0.93 -18.66
C PRO A 197 -1.25 0.46 -19.08
N LYS A 198 -2.03 1.50 -18.83
CA LYS A 198 -1.68 2.89 -19.14
C LYS A 198 -0.68 3.48 -18.15
N ASP A 199 -0.97 3.37 -16.87
CA ASP A 199 -0.20 4.07 -15.83
C ASP A 199 1.15 3.39 -15.59
N LEU A 200 1.23 2.05 -15.61
CA LEU A 200 2.50 1.34 -15.45
C LEU A 200 3.41 1.50 -16.67
N ALA A 201 2.85 1.63 -17.88
CA ALA A 201 3.64 2.02 -19.05
C ALA A 201 4.27 3.42 -18.86
N ALA A 202 3.58 4.34 -18.17
CA ALA A 202 4.11 5.67 -17.86
C ALA A 202 5.09 5.64 -16.65
N LEU A 203 4.94 4.71 -15.71
CA LEU A 203 5.81 4.54 -14.55
C LEU A 203 7.16 3.89 -14.94
N ALA A 204 7.12 2.87 -15.78
CA ALA A 204 8.26 2.03 -16.12
C ALA A 204 9.56 2.78 -16.48
N PRO A 205 9.55 3.79 -17.38
CA PRO A 205 10.77 4.53 -17.74
C PRO A 205 11.29 5.44 -16.60
N ARG A 206 10.51 5.62 -15.54
CA ARG A 206 10.81 6.52 -14.42
C ARG A 206 11.29 5.77 -13.17
N LEU A 207 11.16 4.45 -13.11
CA LEU A 207 11.55 3.67 -11.92
C LEU A 207 13.00 3.92 -11.51
N ALA A 208 13.92 3.98 -12.47
CA ALA A 208 15.34 4.25 -12.21
C ALA A 208 15.62 5.65 -11.62
N SER A 209 14.67 6.58 -11.67
CA SER A 209 14.80 7.91 -11.08
C SER A 209 14.23 8.02 -9.67
N ILE A 210 13.72 6.93 -9.09
CA ILE A 210 13.29 6.88 -7.70
C ILE A 210 14.53 6.75 -6.80
N GLU A 211 14.92 7.84 -6.18
CA GLU A 211 16.07 7.90 -5.26
C GLU A 211 15.71 7.49 -3.81
N VAL A 212 14.43 7.47 -3.48
CA VAL A 212 13.92 7.06 -2.16
C VAL A 212 14.20 5.56 -1.96
N PRO A 213 14.78 5.15 -0.82
CA PRO A 213 14.98 3.73 -0.51
C PRO A 213 13.68 2.95 -0.48
N VAL A 214 13.65 1.76 -1.10
CA VAL A 214 12.44 0.93 -1.23
C VAL A 214 12.70 -0.48 -0.69
N ALA A 215 11.89 -0.93 0.28
CA ALA A 215 11.75 -2.34 0.60
C ALA A 215 10.58 -2.91 -0.21
N ILE A 216 10.82 -4.03 -0.89
CA ILE A 216 9.81 -4.76 -1.64
C ILE A 216 9.51 -6.02 -0.86
N VAL A 217 8.23 -6.27 -0.51
CA VAL A 217 7.81 -7.45 0.26
C VAL A 217 6.74 -8.19 -0.50
N VAL A 218 6.94 -9.48 -0.77
CA VAL A 218 6.00 -10.27 -1.57
C VAL A 218 5.93 -11.71 -1.09
N GLY A 219 4.78 -12.35 -1.27
CA GLY A 219 4.62 -13.79 -1.07
C GLY A 219 5.14 -14.59 -2.26
N ARG A 220 5.91 -15.66 -1.98
CA ARG A 220 6.42 -16.57 -3.01
C ARG A 220 5.30 -17.20 -3.84
N ASN A 221 4.17 -17.49 -3.19
CA ASN A 221 3.04 -18.20 -3.76
C ASN A 221 1.88 -17.26 -4.13
N ASP A 222 2.18 -15.99 -4.41
CA ASP A 222 1.17 -15.02 -4.83
C ASP A 222 0.49 -15.48 -6.13
N PRO A 223 -0.84 -15.69 -6.13
CA PRO A 223 -1.56 -16.27 -7.26
C PRO A 223 -1.72 -15.32 -8.45
N TYR A 224 -1.36 -14.06 -8.28
CA TYR A 224 -1.48 -13.03 -9.32
C TYR A 224 -0.15 -12.80 -10.08
N GLY A 225 0.88 -13.61 -9.81
CA GLY A 225 2.18 -13.49 -10.48
C GLY A 225 3.08 -12.38 -9.91
N LEU A 226 2.70 -11.78 -8.78
CA LEU A 226 3.36 -10.58 -8.27
C LEU A 226 4.75 -10.82 -7.68
N ALA A 227 5.12 -12.09 -7.42
CA ALA A 227 6.51 -12.43 -7.10
C ALA A 227 7.47 -12.16 -8.28
N ARG A 228 7.01 -12.38 -9.52
CA ARG A 228 7.79 -12.04 -10.74
C ARG A 228 7.88 -10.52 -10.92
N ASP A 229 6.76 -9.81 -10.73
CA ASP A 229 6.73 -8.35 -10.78
C ASP A 229 7.71 -7.74 -9.76
N ALA A 230 7.71 -8.22 -8.51
CA ALA A 230 8.59 -7.75 -7.45
C ALA A 230 10.08 -7.97 -7.78
N ALA A 231 10.45 -9.10 -8.40
CA ALA A 231 11.82 -9.35 -8.84
C ALA A 231 12.25 -8.35 -9.90
N LEU A 232 11.41 -8.10 -10.91
CA LEU A 232 11.67 -7.11 -11.97
C LEU A 232 11.70 -5.68 -11.41
N LEU A 233 10.84 -5.35 -10.46
CA LEU A 233 10.85 -4.06 -9.79
C LEU A 233 12.19 -3.83 -9.08
N ARG A 234 12.68 -4.86 -8.36
CA ARG A 234 13.98 -4.80 -7.67
C ARG A 234 15.14 -4.49 -8.63
N GLU A 235 15.11 -5.05 -9.83
CA GLU A 235 16.13 -4.80 -10.86
C GLU A 235 16.09 -3.37 -11.41
N ARG A 236 14.91 -2.75 -11.43
CA ARG A 236 14.69 -1.40 -12.00
C ARG A 236 14.86 -0.27 -11.00
N LEU A 237 14.81 -0.55 -9.71
CA LEU A 237 14.98 0.43 -8.66
C LEU A 237 16.45 0.46 -8.18
N PRO A 238 17.12 1.62 -8.17
CA PRO A 238 18.54 1.70 -7.78
C PRO A 238 18.79 1.43 -6.29
N HIS A 239 17.79 1.72 -5.44
CA HIS A 239 17.89 1.68 -3.98
C HIS A 239 16.84 0.77 -3.35
N ALA A 240 16.78 -0.49 -3.79
CA ALA A 240 15.75 -1.40 -3.32
C ALA A 240 16.30 -2.70 -2.71
N ARG A 241 15.56 -3.20 -1.70
CA ARG A 241 15.69 -4.54 -1.10
C ARG A 241 14.45 -5.36 -1.46
N LEU A 242 14.62 -6.65 -1.69
CA LEU A 242 13.53 -7.59 -1.90
C LEU A 242 13.50 -8.63 -0.79
N ASP A 243 12.36 -8.76 -0.13
CA ASP A 243 12.04 -9.77 0.87
C ASP A 243 10.92 -10.67 0.32
N VAL A 244 11.20 -11.96 0.15
CA VAL A 244 10.23 -12.95 -0.33
C VAL A 244 9.83 -13.85 0.83
N LEU A 245 8.56 -13.82 1.22
CA LEU A 245 8.01 -14.61 2.31
C LEU A 245 7.33 -15.88 1.79
N GLU A 246 7.30 -16.94 2.61
CA GLU A 246 6.54 -18.16 2.31
C GLU A 246 5.04 -17.91 2.61
N ALA A 247 4.41 -17.14 1.75
CA ALA A 247 3.03 -16.64 1.84
C ALA A 247 2.36 -16.62 0.48
N GLY A 248 1.05 -16.43 0.46
CA GLY A 248 0.25 -16.04 -0.68
C GLY A 248 0.33 -14.54 -0.91
N HIS A 249 -0.82 -13.95 -1.28
CA HIS A 249 -0.90 -12.53 -1.62
C HIS A 249 -0.78 -11.62 -0.39
N CYS A 250 -1.50 -11.93 0.71
CA CYS A 250 -1.65 -11.06 1.88
C CYS A 250 -0.53 -11.27 2.90
N VAL A 251 0.71 -10.93 2.55
CA VAL A 251 1.88 -11.13 3.42
C VAL A 251 1.74 -10.43 4.78
N TRP A 252 1.01 -9.31 4.86
CA TRP A 252 0.74 -8.53 6.08
C TRP A 252 -0.19 -9.24 7.07
N GLU A 253 -0.95 -10.22 6.58
CA GLU A 253 -1.84 -11.08 7.37
C GLU A 253 -1.27 -12.50 7.51
N GLU A 254 -0.88 -13.14 6.40
CA GLU A 254 -0.42 -14.53 6.39
C GLU A 254 0.90 -14.73 7.12
N ARG A 255 1.77 -13.72 7.10
CA ARG A 255 3.09 -13.70 7.76
C ARG A 255 3.27 -12.40 8.56
N ALA A 256 2.25 -12.05 9.33
CA ALA A 256 2.22 -10.80 10.09
C ALA A 256 3.46 -10.59 10.99
N PRO A 257 3.97 -11.59 11.74
CA PRO A 257 5.19 -11.41 12.54
C PRO A 257 6.41 -11.08 11.70
N GLU A 258 6.61 -11.78 10.58
CA GLU A 258 7.75 -11.56 9.67
C GLU A 258 7.61 -10.20 8.96
N PHE A 259 6.42 -9.88 8.48
CA PHE A 259 6.14 -8.59 7.87
C PHE A 259 6.38 -7.44 8.86
N GLN A 260 5.88 -7.55 10.10
CA GLN A 260 6.14 -6.57 11.16
C GLN A 260 7.64 -6.40 11.42
N SER A 261 8.39 -7.51 11.47
CA SER A 261 9.84 -7.48 11.67
C SER A 261 10.55 -6.74 10.52
N ILE A 262 10.15 -6.99 9.27
CA ILE A 262 10.68 -6.29 8.09
C ILE A 262 10.42 -4.79 8.20
N VAL A 263 9.17 -4.37 8.48
CA VAL A 263 8.80 -2.95 8.64
C VAL A 263 9.62 -2.32 9.76
N THR A 264 9.69 -2.98 10.93
CA THR A 264 10.42 -2.48 12.09
C THR A 264 11.91 -2.27 11.78
N GLN A 265 12.58 -3.27 11.24
CA GLN A 265 14.01 -3.18 10.90
C GLN A 265 14.26 -2.10 9.84
N TRP A 266 13.39 -2.03 8.84
CA TRP A 266 13.51 -1.04 7.77
C TRP A 266 13.40 0.38 8.32
N VAL A 267 12.33 0.68 9.04
CA VAL A 267 12.07 2.02 9.61
C VAL A 267 13.10 2.41 10.66
N SER A 268 13.57 1.46 11.48
CA SER A 268 14.59 1.71 12.53
C SER A 268 16.01 1.92 11.99
N GLY A 269 16.18 2.12 10.68
CA GLY A 269 17.48 2.48 10.09
C GLY A 269 17.96 1.56 8.98
N GLY A 270 17.32 0.41 8.74
CA GLY A 270 17.70 -0.50 7.66
C GLY A 270 17.67 0.14 6.28
N PHE A 271 16.79 1.12 6.07
CA PHE A 271 16.71 1.88 4.81
C PHE A 271 17.98 2.68 4.50
N ASN A 272 18.76 3.09 5.50
CA ASN A 272 19.99 3.86 5.31
C ASN A 272 21.06 3.09 4.50
N LEU A 273 21.01 1.76 4.52
CA LEU A 273 21.90 0.93 3.69
C LEU A 273 21.62 1.09 2.19
N TYR A 274 20.45 1.61 1.85
CA TYR A 274 19.95 1.82 0.50
C TYR A 274 19.77 3.30 0.13
N ALA A 275 20.02 4.22 1.07
CA ALA A 275 20.01 5.66 0.79
C ALA A 275 21.15 6.05 -0.14
N SER A 276 20.89 6.96 -1.08
CA SER A 276 21.95 7.50 -1.91
C SER A 276 22.98 8.25 -1.03
N ARG A 277 24.28 8.09 -1.30
CA ARG A 277 25.36 8.71 -0.52
C ARG A 277 25.37 10.25 -0.56
N ARG A 278 24.39 10.90 -1.18
CA ARG A 278 24.35 12.37 -1.34
C ARG A 278 23.98 13.13 -0.07
N ASP A 279 23.40 12.47 0.94
CA ASP A 279 22.96 13.14 2.17
C ASP A 279 24.02 13.19 3.28
N HIS A 280 25.26 12.76 3.02
CA HIS A 280 26.38 12.82 3.96
C HIS A 280 27.42 13.91 3.64
N VAL A 281 27.08 14.91 2.86
CA VAL A 281 27.87 16.15 2.83
C VAL A 281 27.44 16.96 4.04
N SER A 282 28.13 16.73 5.15
CA SER A 282 28.04 17.53 6.36
C SER A 282 28.39 18.99 6.05
N ASP A 283 27.74 19.93 6.77
CA ASP A 283 28.02 21.38 6.73
C ASP A 283 29.44 21.77 7.18
N GLU A 284 30.37 20.83 7.24
CA GLU A 284 31.76 21.09 7.67
C GLU A 284 32.70 21.59 6.58
N ASP A 285 32.27 21.62 5.31
CA ASP A 285 33.13 22.16 4.20
C ASP A 285 32.69 23.56 3.74
N ARG A 286 32.13 24.37 4.62
CA ARG A 286 31.89 25.80 4.41
C ARG A 286 32.58 26.65 5.49
N GLU A 287 33.88 26.67 5.50
CA GLU A 287 34.68 27.76 6.03
C GLU A 287 35.71 28.24 4.99
#